data_aac12de86f954cd3f5c18118d732d9bc
#
_entry.id   aac12de86f954cd3f5c18118d732d9bc
#
_cell.length_a   1.000
_cell.length_b   1.000
_cell.length_c   1.000
_cell.angle_alpha   90.00
_cell.angle_beta   90.00
_cell.angle_gamma   90.00
#
_symmetry.space_group_name_H-M   'P 1'
#
loop_
_entity.id
_entity.type
_entity.pdbx_description
1 polymer ?
#
loop_
_entity_poly.entity_id
_entity_poly.type
_entity_poly.pdbx_seq_one_letter_code
_entity_poly.pdbx_strand_id
1 'polypeptide(L)'
;NMHKFTEGKGKAFSYFSIVGKNYLILHNNNNYKKMKITKSLDVLDFNRNLSSEESERESKETYNEFIEQMLEFWDNNIRNIFRRQKDILVADSVIELFRKRRNVENFNKKALYILIREMTGSNTQHITRVINVMKKHYKDMIYDYQNLGQIDTTNTGSIFNA
;
A
#
# COMPACT_ATOMS: atom_id res chain seq x y z
N ASN A 1 -18.50 -20.88 14.40
CA ASN A 1 -18.62 -20.55 15.83
C ASN A 1 -19.76 -21.26 16.56
N MET A 2 -20.64 -22.00 15.85
CA MET A 2 -21.73 -22.77 16.49
C MET A 2 -21.20 -23.87 17.44
N HIS A 3 -20.07 -24.49 17.11
CA HIS A 3 -19.41 -25.52 17.92
C HIS A 3 -18.84 -25.00 19.27
N LYS A 4 -18.77 -23.68 19.45
CA LYS A 4 -18.31 -23.05 20.70
C LYS A 4 -19.44 -22.69 21.65
N PHE A 5 -20.69 -22.90 21.23
CA PHE A 5 -21.84 -22.70 22.09
C PHE A 5 -21.98 -23.87 23.06
N THR A 6 -22.04 -23.60 24.33
CA THR A 6 -22.25 -24.60 25.39
C THR A 6 -23.66 -24.41 25.94
N GLU A 7 -24.50 -25.41 25.78
CA GLU A 7 -25.87 -25.43 26.32
C GLU A 7 -25.84 -25.29 27.83
N GLY A 8 -26.67 -24.44 28.40
CA GLY A 8 -26.71 -24.18 29.84
C GLY A 8 -25.90 -22.98 30.34
N LYS A 9 -25.00 -22.38 29.55
CA LYS A 9 -24.22 -21.17 29.93
C LYS A 9 -24.87 -19.84 29.55
N GLY A 10 -26.11 -19.85 29.09
CA GLY A 10 -26.87 -18.65 28.74
C GLY A 10 -27.83 -18.90 27.59
N LYS A 11 -28.64 -17.89 27.25
CA LYS A 11 -29.59 -17.98 26.14
C LYS A 11 -28.82 -17.97 24.82
N ALA A 12 -29.09 -18.95 23.94
CA ALA A 12 -28.48 -19.10 22.62
C ALA A 12 -28.57 -17.80 21.81
N PHE A 13 -29.73 -17.12 21.86
CA PHE A 13 -29.94 -15.81 21.21
C PHE A 13 -28.91 -14.77 21.64
N SER A 14 -28.66 -14.63 22.95
CA SER A 14 -27.68 -13.65 23.47
C SER A 14 -26.26 -13.97 23.00
N TYR A 15 -25.89 -15.23 22.99
CA TYR A 15 -24.58 -15.66 22.48
C TYR A 15 -24.41 -15.32 20.99
N PHE A 16 -25.38 -15.73 20.15
CA PHE A 16 -25.29 -15.48 18.72
C PHE A 16 -25.44 -14.00 18.34
N SER A 17 -26.18 -13.21 19.13
CA SER A 17 -26.24 -11.76 18.96
C SER A 17 -24.88 -11.09 19.19
N ILE A 18 -24.14 -11.52 20.20
CA ILE A 18 -22.79 -11.02 20.49
C ILE A 18 -21.82 -11.43 19.37
N VAL A 19 -21.88 -12.69 18.94
CA VAL A 19 -21.05 -13.19 17.83
C VAL A 19 -21.34 -12.44 16.55
N GLY A 20 -22.63 -12.23 16.21
CA GLY A 20 -23.04 -11.47 15.03
C GLY A 20 -22.59 -10.02 15.08
N LYS A 21 -22.79 -9.34 16.23
CA LYS A 21 -22.31 -7.98 16.47
C LYS A 21 -20.79 -7.87 16.25
N ASN A 22 -20.02 -8.76 16.85
CA ASN A 22 -18.57 -8.76 16.73
C ASN A 22 -18.12 -9.03 15.28
N TYR A 23 -18.80 -9.92 14.57
CA TYR A 23 -18.56 -10.18 13.16
C TYR A 23 -18.84 -8.93 12.30
N LEU A 24 -19.96 -8.24 12.52
CA LEU A 24 -20.31 -7.01 11.80
C LEU A 24 -19.32 -5.89 12.09
N ILE A 25 -18.91 -5.72 13.35
CA ILE A 25 -17.87 -4.74 13.72
C ILE A 25 -16.56 -5.05 13.00
N LEU A 26 -16.14 -6.31 12.97
CA LEU A 26 -14.92 -6.73 12.28
C LEU A 26 -15.03 -6.49 10.77
N HIS A 27 -16.16 -6.84 10.17
CA HIS A 27 -16.43 -6.64 8.75
C HIS A 27 -16.47 -5.15 8.39
N ASN A 28 -17.15 -4.31 9.18
CA ASN A 28 -17.18 -2.86 8.98
C ASN A 28 -15.82 -2.22 9.15
N ASN A 29 -15.03 -2.64 10.16
CA ASN A 29 -13.67 -2.16 10.35
C ASN A 29 -12.76 -2.55 9.17
N ASN A 30 -12.94 -3.74 8.61
CA ASN A 30 -12.21 -4.18 7.43
C ASN A 30 -12.63 -3.39 6.18
N ASN A 31 -13.92 -3.13 6.01
CA ASN A 31 -14.43 -2.29 4.92
C ASN A 31 -13.99 -0.83 5.07
N TYR A 32 -14.04 -0.27 6.29
CA TYR A 32 -13.54 1.08 6.56
C TYR A 32 -12.03 1.18 6.27
N LYS A 33 -11.25 0.18 6.66
CA LYS A 33 -9.82 0.11 6.32
C LYS A 33 -9.59 0.01 4.81
N LYS A 34 -10.39 -0.81 4.12
CA LYS A 34 -10.36 -0.89 2.64
C LYS A 34 -10.71 0.47 2.01
N MET A 35 -11.81 1.11 2.43
CA MET A 35 -12.19 2.43 1.94
C MET A 35 -11.12 3.50 2.22
N LYS A 36 -10.48 3.46 3.39
CA LYS A 36 -9.41 4.41 3.74
C LYS A 36 -8.13 4.18 2.92
N ILE A 37 -7.84 2.93 2.58
CA ILE A 37 -6.72 2.57 1.69
C ILE A 37 -7.07 2.96 0.25
N THR A 38 -8.28 2.69 -0.20
CA THR A 38 -8.79 3.09 -1.52
C THR A 38 -8.82 4.62 -1.63
N LYS A 39 -9.32 5.36 -0.63
CA LYS A 39 -9.25 6.83 -0.61
C LYS A 39 -7.83 7.39 -0.55
N SER A 40 -6.89 6.68 0.04
CA SER A 40 -5.46 7.03 -0.01
C SER A 40 -4.83 6.73 -1.38
N LEU A 41 -5.43 5.81 -2.17
CA LEU A 41 -5.14 5.58 -3.58
C LEU A 41 -6.03 6.44 -4.49
N ASP A 42 -7.24 6.83 -4.04
CA ASP A 42 -8.17 7.76 -4.72
C ASP A 42 -7.66 9.22 -4.76
N VAL A 43 -6.59 9.53 -4.04
CA VAL A 43 -5.80 10.75 -4.31
C VAL A 43 -5.08 10.65 -5.67
N LEU A 44 -5.02 9.45 -6.26
CA LEU A 44 -4.61 9.19 -7.65
C LEU A 44 -5.82 9.12 -8.62
N ASP A 45 -7.06 9.24 -8.15
CA ASP A 45 -8.25 9.40 -9.00
C ASP A 45 -8.33 10.84 -9.53
N PHE A 46 -7.44 11.10 -10.44
CA PHE A 46 -7.31 12.38 -11.14
C PHE A 46 -8.37 12.57 -12.22
N ASN A 47 -9.54 12.09 -12.11
CA ASN A 47 -10.70 12.48 -12.93
C ASN A 47 -11.84 11.45 -12.84
N ARG A 48 -12.66 11.58 -11.84
CA ARG A 48 -13.92 10.82 -11.78
C ARG A 48 -15.05 11.43 -12.61
N ASN A 49 -14.77 12.37 -13.51
CA ASN A 49 -15.77 13.10 -14.26
C ASN A 49 -15.76 12.92 -15.79
N LEU A 50 -15.05 11.91 -16.31
CA LEU A 50 -15.12 11.59 -17.74
C LEU A 50 -15.47 10.11 -17.91
N SER A 51 -16.74 9.85 -18.10
CA SER A 51 -17.31 8.55 -18.46
C SER A 51 -17.04 8.24 -19.95
N SER A 52 -15.81 7.87 -20.28
CA SER A 52 -15.54 7.21 -21.56
C SER A 52 -14.42 6.17 -21.36
N GLU A 53 -14.50 5.09 -22.10
CA GLU A 53 -13.47 4.06 -22.13
C GLU A 53 -12.08 4.62 -22.48
N GLU A 54 -12.05 5.71 -23.22
CA GLU A 54 -10.87 6.43 -23.62
C GLU A 54 -10.19 7.12 -22.43
N SER A 55 -10.96 7.78 -21.56
CA SER A 55 -10.47 8.41 -20.33
C SER A 55 -9.94 7.39 -19.32
N GLU A 56 -10.54 6.19 -19.25
CA GLU A 56 -10.03 5.11 -18.40
C GLU A 56 -8.70 4.54 -18.92
N ARG A 57 -8.53 4.49 -20.23
CA ARG A 57 -7.26 4.08 -20.86
C ARG A 57 -6.15 5.09 -20.61
N GLU A 58 -6.41 6.37 -20.86
CA GLU A 58 -5.47 7.46 -20.58
C GLU A 58 -5.06 7.49 -19.10
N SER A 59 -6.02 7.32 -18.18
CA SER A 59 -5.74 7.27 -16.74
C SER A 59 -4.88 6.06 -16.35
N LYS A 60 -5.09 4.90 -17.00
CA LYS A 60 -4.29 3.69 -16.78
C LYS A 60 -2.88 3.82 -17.36
N GLU A 61 -2.73 4.45 -18.52
CA GLU A 61 -1.44 4.72 -19.14
C GLU A 61 -0.62 5.69 -18.30
N THR A 62 -1.19 6.81 -17.90
CA THR A 62 -0.58 7.81 -17.03
C THR A 62 -0.15 7.20 -15.68
N TYR A 63 -1.00 6.35 -15.09
CA TYR A 63 -0.66 5.64 -13.86
C TYR A 63 0.50 4.67 -14.05
N ASN A 64 0.52 3.91 -15.14
CA ASN A 64 1.61 2.97 -15.42
C ASN A 64 2.93 3.71 -15.65
N GLU A 65 2.90 4.82 -16.39
CA GLU A 65 4.06 5.68 -16.62
C GLU A 65 4.62 6.23 -15.30
N PHE A 66 3.75 6.77 -14.44
CA PHE A 66 4.16 7.21 -13.10
C PHE A 66 4.84 6.10 -12.29
N ILE A 67 4.26 4.89 -12.30
CA ILE A 67 4.85 3.76 -11.57
C ILE A 67 6.21 3.36 -12.13
N GLU A 68 6.40 3.42 -13.44
CA GLU A 68 7.69 3.11 -14.06
C GLU A 68 8.75 4.13 -13.72
N GLN A 69 8.45 5.42 -13.76
CA GLN A 69 9.35 6.48 -13.30
C GLN A 69 9.65 6.35 -11.79
N MET A 70 8.67 6.03 -10.98
CA MET A 70 8.87 5.77 -9.55
C MET A 70 9.81 4.58 -9.31
N LEU A 71 9.67 3.50 -10.07
CA LEU A 71 10.57 2.33 -9.96
C LEU A 71 11.99 2.70 -10.38
N GLU A 72 12.16 3.44 -11.45
CA GLU A 72 13.45 3.96 -11.91
C GLU A 72 14.11 4.85 -10.85
N PHE A 73 13.35 5.77 -10.24
CA PHE A 73 13.84 6.57 -9.11
C PHE A 73 14.42 5.70 -7.99
N TRP A 74 13.69 4.67 -7.58
CA TRP A 74 14.14 3.78 -6.52
C TRP A 74 15.36 2.96 -6.90
N ASP A 75 15.45 2.47 -8.14
CA ASP A 75 16.62 1.72 -8.62
C ASP A 75 17.90 2.57 -8.55
N ASN A 76 17.79 3.85 -8.91
CA ASN A 76 18.92 4.78 -8.89
C ASN A 76 19.30 5.24 -7.48
N ASN A 77 18.32 5.37 -6.57
CA ASN A 77 18.49 6.13 -5.33
C ASN A 77 18.40 5.31 -4.05
N ILE A 78 18.00 4.05 -4.11
CA ILE A 78 17.78 3.22 -2.92
C ILE A 78 19.00 3.17 -1.99
N ARG A 79 20.21 3.07 -2.53
CA ARG A 79 21.46 2.99 -1.78
C ARG A 79 21.90 4.33 -1.19
N ASN A 80 21.42 5.43 -1.76
CA ASN A 80 21.66 6.78 -1.26
C ASN A 80 20.73 7.10 -0.09
N ILE A 81 19.47 6.63 -0.18
CA ILE A 81 18.44 6.84 0.84
C ILE A 81 18.62 5.92 2.04
N PHE A 82 18.92 4.64 1.78
CA PHE A 82 19.10 3.62 2.83
C PHE A 82 20.57 3.20 2.92
N ARG A 83 21.19 3.47 4.07
CA ARG A 83 22.60 3.10 4.31
C ARG A 83 22.76 1.67 4.83
N ARG A 84 21.75 1.14 5.52
CA ARG A 84 21.82 -0.18 6.15
C ARG A 84 21.35 -1.25 5.17
N GLN A 85 22.15 -2.30 5.00
CA GLN A 85 21.81 -3.42 4.11
C GLN A 85 20.43 -4.03 4.41
N LYS A 86 20.04 -4.11 5.67
CA LYS A 86 18.72 -4.64 6.06
C LYS A 86 17.57 -3.71 5.62
N ASP A 87 17.77 -2.39 5.62
CA ASP A 87 16.78 -1.43 5.16
C ASP A 87 16.66 -1.51 3.63
N ILE A 88 17.79 -1.62 2.92
CA ILE A 88 17.84 -1.83 1.46
C ILE A 88 17.08 -3.09 1.09
N LEU A 89 17.31 -4.21 1.76
CA LEU A 89 16.63 -5.47 1.47
C LEU A 89 15.11 -5.36 1.60
N VAL A 90 14.62 -4.65 2.61
CA VAL A 90 13.18 -4.39 2.77
C VAL A 90 12.66 -3.50 1.65
N ALA A 91 13.38 -2.42 1.31
CA ALA A 91 12.97 -1.50 0.25
C ALA A 91 12.98 -2.19 -1.13
N ASP A 92 14.01 -2.98 -1.46
CA ASP A 92 14.06 -3.80 -2.68
C ASP A 92 12.86 -4.75 -2.76
N SER A 93 12.50 -5.39 -1.66
CA SER A 93 11.33 -6.28 -1.62
C SER A 93 10.02 -5.54 -1.91
N VAL A 94 9.88 -4.31 -1.43
CA VAL A 94 8.71 -3.45 -1.75
C VAL A 94 8.69 -3.13 -3.24
N ILE A 95 9.83 -2.72 -3.80
CA ILE A 95 9.96 -2.38 -5.23
C ILE A 95 9.62 -3.59 -6.10
N GLU A 96 10.13 -4.76 -5.75
CA GLU A 96 9.86 -6.01 -6.48
C GLU A 96 8.37 -6.38 -6.48
N LEU A 97 7.67 -6.15 -5.36
CA LEU A 97 6.21 -6.35 -5.30
C LEU A 97 5.47 -5.36 -6.21
N PHE A 98 5.93 -4.11 -6.33
CA PHE A 98 5.36 -3.15 -7.27
C PHE A 98 5.64 -3.52 -8.73
N ARG A 99 6.82 -4.06 -9.05
CA ARG A 99 7.11 -4.60 -10.40
C ARG A 99 6.17 -5.75 -10.76
N LYS A 100 5.93 -6.63 -9.80
CA LYS A 100 5.05 -7.80 -9.96
C LYS A 100 3.59 -7.54 -9.62
N ARG A 101 3.17 -6.28 -9.48
CA ARG A 101 1.82 -5.89 -9.02
C ARG A 101 0.68 -6.57 -9.78
N ARG A 102 0.87 -6.83 -11.08
CA ARG A 102 -0.13 -7.51 -11.93
C ARG A 102 -0.30 -8.99 -11.59
N ASN A 103 0.72 -9.60 -11.00
CA ASN A 103 0.75 -11.03 -10.66
C ASN A 103 0.41 -11.30 -9.18
N VAL A 104 0.22 -10.24 -8.39
CA VAL A 104 -0.12 -10.37 -6.97
C VAL A 104 -1.62 -10.30 -6.81
N GLU A 105 -2.27 -11.45 -6.57
CA GLU A 105 -3.72 -11.57 -6.41
C GLU A 105 -4.29 -10.63 -5.32
N ASN A 106 -3.56 -10.41 -4.26
CA ASN A 106 -3.98 -9.68 -3.08
C ASN A 106 -3.04 -8.53 -2.75
N PHE A 107 -3.15 -7.41 -3.47
CA PHE A 107 -2.33 -6.22 -3.25
C PHE A 107 -2.86 -5.38 -2.07
N ASN A 108 -3.14 -6.03 -0.92
CA ASN A 108 -3.55 -5.35 0.30
C ASN A 108 -2.40 -5.26 1.31
N LYS A 109 -2.46 -4.27 2.19
CA LYS A 109 -1.39 -4.00 3.17
C LYS A 109 -0.98 -5.23 3.98
N LYS A 110 -1.94 -6.05 4.42
CA LYS A 110 -1.65 -7.21 5.27
C LYS A 110 -0.89 -8.28 4.50
N ALA A 111 -1.33 -8.60 3.27
CA ALA A 111 -0.66 -9.57 2.42
C ALA A 111 0.76 -9.10 2.05
N LEU A 112 0.91 -7.82 1.66
CA LEU A 112 2.23 -7.26 1.34
C LEU A 112 3.20 -7.34 2.52
N TYR A 113 2.75 -7.05 3.75
CA TYR A 113 3.61 -7.17 4.94
C TYR A 113 4.04 -8.62 5.22
N ILE A 114 3.17 -9.61 4.94
CA ILE A 114 3.51 -11.03 5.05
C ILE A 114 4.58 -11.38 4.03
N LEU A 115 4.36 -11.02 2.75
CA LEU A 115 5.31 -11.29 1.67
C LEU A 115 6.69 -10.66 1.93
N ILE A 116 6.72 -9.37 2.32
CA ILE A 116 7.97 -8.67 2.66
C ILE A 116 8.69 -9.37 3.82
N ARG A 117 7.94 -9.81 4.85
CA ARG A 117 8.52 -10.53 5.98
C ARG A 117 9.11 -11.87 5.56
N GLU A 118 8.45 -12.61 4.69
CA GLU A 118 8.94 -13.89 4.15
C GLU A 118 10.20 -13.69 3.29
N MET A 119 10.22 -12.66 2.46
CA MET A 119 11.37 -12.34 1.60
C MET A 119 12.58 -11.85 2.39
N THR A 120 12.39 -11.15 3.52
CA THR A 120 13.47 -10.42 4.21
C THR A 120 13.80 -10.93 5.61
N GLY A 121 12.94 -11.75 6.20
CA GLY A 121 13.02 -12.12 7.62
C GLY A 121 12.83 -10.95 8.60
N SER A 122 12.40 -9.77 8.13
CA SER A 122 12.30 -8.57 8.94
C SER A 122 11.01 -8.55 9.75
N ASN A 123 11.06 -7.98 10.96
CA ASN A 123 9.88 -7.79 11.77
C ASN A 123 9.00 -6.62 11.26
N THR A 124 7.74 -6.62 11.67
CA THR A 124 6.74 -5.62 11.22
C THR A 124 7.13 -4.18 11.53
N GLN A 125 7.79 -3.93 12.67
CA GLN A 125 8.23 -2.57 13.06
C GLN A 125 9.31 -2.07 12.12
N HIS A 126 10.28 -2.92 11.76
CA HIS A 126 11.34 -2.58 10.82
C HIS A 126 10.76 -2.29 9.43
N ILE A 127 9.89 -3.19 8.92
CA ILE A 127 9.20 -3.00 7.64
C ILE A 127 8.43 -1.68 7.64
N THR A 128 7.68 -1.38 8.70
CA THR A 128 6.91 -0.13 8.82
C THR A 128 7.81 1.11 8.77
N ARG A 129 8.98 1.06 9.43
CA ARG A 129 9.94 2.17 9.41
C ARG A 129 10.44 2.45 7.99
N VAL A 130 10.88 1.41 7.28
CA VAL A 130 11.35 1.55 5.89
C VAL A 130 10.25 2.06 4.98
N ILE A 131 9.05 1.46 5.04
CA ILE A 131 7.90 1.90 4.25
C ILE A 131 7.53 3.37 4.54
N ASN A 132 7.66 3.84 5.78
CA ASN A 132 7.36 5.23 6.10
C ASN A 132 8.35 6.21 5.46
N VAL A 133 9.62 5.82 5.33
CA VAL A 133 10.62 6.61 4.56
C VAL A 133 10.23 6.61 3.09
N MET A 134 9.96 5.44 2.50
CA MET A 134 9.53 5.35 1.10
C MET A 134 8.27 6.16 0.80
N LYS A 135 7.31 6.21 1.74
CA LYS A 135 6.09 7.01 1.58
C LYS A 135 6.33 8.51 1.54
N LYS A 136 7.36 9.03 2.20
CA LYS A 136 7.71 10.45 2.10
C LYS A 136 8.13 10.77 0.67
N HIS A 137 9.10 10.01 0.15
CA HIS A 137 9.55 10.18 -1.25
C HIS A 137 8.41 9.96 -2.26
N TYR A 138 7.52 9.00 -2.00
CA TYR A 138 6.35 8.77 -2.85
C TYR A 138 5.43 10.00 -2.93
N LYS A 139 5.21 10.71 -1.82
CA LYS A 139 4.41 11.94 -1.83
C LYS A 139 5.06 13.05 -2.63
N ASP A 140 6.37 13.18 -2.52
CA ASP A 140 7.13 14.17 -3.25
C ASP A 140 7.11 13.85 -4.76
N MET A 141 7.30 12.58 -5.13
CA MET A 141 7.19 12.12 -6.51
C MET A 141 5.80 12.35 -7.12
N ILE A 142 4.71 12.13 -6.36
CA ILE A 142 3.36 12.46 -6.83
C ILE A 142 3.23 13.95 -7.09
N TYR A 143 3.69 14.78 -6.17
CA TYR A 143 3.62 16.22 -6.32
C TYR A 143 4.38 16.70 -7.56
N ASP A 144 5.59 16.19 -7.78
CA ASP A 144 6.40 16.53 -8.95
C ASP A 144 5.73 16.06 -10.24
N TYR A 145 5.24 14.82 -10.28
CA TYR A 145 4.55 14.28 -11.44
C TYR A 145 3.28 15.06 -11.78
N GLN A 146 2.50 15.48 -10.78
CA GLN A 146 1.30 16.28 -10.99
C GLN A 146 1.58 17.68 -11.53
N ASN A 147 2.71 18.29 -11.17
CA ASN A 147 3.05 19.64 -11.56
C ASN A 147 3.92 19.71 -12.82
N LEU A 148 4.80 18.73 -13.00
CA LEU A 148 5.82 18.72 -14.05
C LEU A 148 5.61 17.64 -15.13
N GLY A 149 4.68 16.70 -14.89
CA GLY A 149 4.46 15.55 -15.77
C GLY A 149 5.55 14.48 -15.73
N GLN A 150 6.57 14.65 -14.89
CA GLN A 150 7.70 13.74 -14.76
C GLN A 150 8.30 13.78 -13.35
N ILE A 151 9.01 12.71 -12.99
CA ILE A 151 9.76 12.58 -11.74
C ILE A 151 11.25 12.78 -12.04
N ASP A 152 11.97 13.54 -11.22
CA ASP A 152 13.42 13.56 -11.28
C ASP A 152 13.98 12.24 -10.71
N THR A 153 14.35 11.33 -11.58
CA THR A 153 14.84 9.99 -11.21
C THR A 153 16.31 10.00 -10.78
N THR A 154 17.02 11.11 -10.96
CA THR A 154 18.47 11.20 -10.71
C THR A 154 18.82 11.91 -9.39
N ASN A 155 17.92 12.73 -8.87
CA ASN A 155 18.23 13.64 -7.78
C ASN A 155 17.62 13.22 -6.44
N THR A 156 18.46 12.71 -5.54
CA THR A 156 18.09 12.43 -4.14
C THR A 156 18.29 13.63 -3.20
N GLY A 157 18.93 14.68 -3.66
CA GLY A 157 19.70 15.54 -2.78
C GLY A 157 19.04 16.84 -2.32
N SER A 158 18.05 17.37 -3.01
CA SER A 158 17.57 18.72 -2.71
C SER A 158 16.41 18.77 -1.69
N ILE A 159 15.76 17.67 -1.41
CA ILE A 159 14.56 17.65 -0.53
C ILE A 159 14.93 17.62 0.96
N PHE A 160 16.16 17.26 1.32
CA PHE A 160 16.60 17.14 2.72
C PHE A 160 17.64 18.18 3.18
N ASN A 161 17.96 19.17 2.38
CA ASN A 161 18.90 20.24 2.74
C ASN A 161 18.21 21.61 2.91
N ALA A 162 16.95 21.62 3.31
CA ALA A 162 16.25 22.83 3.71
C ALA A 162 15.79 22.73 5.16
#